data_10da83f3f2c8d3a53d630539552a4106
#
_entry.id   10da83f3f2c8d3a53d630539552a4106
#
_cell.length_a   1.000
_cell.length_b   1.000
_cell.length_c   1.000
_cell.angle_alpha   90.00
_cell.angle_beta   90.00
_cell.angle_gamma   90.00
#
_symmetry.space_group_name_H-M   'P 1'
#
loop_
_entity.id
_entity.type
_entity.pdbx_description
1 polymer ?
#
loop_
_entity_poly.entity_id
_entity_poly.type
_entity_poly.pdbx_seq_one_letter_code
_entity_poly.pdbx_strand_id
1 'polypeptide(L)'
;MISIKEDLKLLKNLKKYFLLSIRKIIIIEILVLINIAVQIVHPILWGKIVVALFDRNINDFYLYLSYIVIAILINMIVDFCEKYLRQKLNESIVLEVKKDMYSKVLGLSIGKITKLNNGELFNRLEKDTSTVANGMIEIIFSVSTNLIKIIVVGIVMIRMNLYLATIILIGTPFIAFVVSKFGKKIRKLNEENLKVHDKYYGFVQQIVGGMFEIKAMRIYKNIIEKYKKLTKNVYDSNMKMALYNNGYSSFGDVFNLIMDVSILLVGGIMILNRTLAYEYFIAFTSYEKQFSNAYMNILNINIRLQTMLTSIERMHNSFDDNDYLFIPRNDISDIEGTIKFNNVNFSYNGTDDILKNINFAIKPNTITGIVGRNGCGKTTTINLMLGLYYADEGKVTLDGVDIKYISEEALKKGIFPSIQNSFLFNSSIKDNLLLVKPDATNDDIIYACRKAGIHEYIISLKEGYDTVIGENGAELSGGQRQKLVLSRSILSNSKIMIFDEITSSIDFETTKKIKEIFYELSDEHTIIIISHDESMFDIYDQILFMDAGEIIRTEVRDKAV
;
A
#
# COMPACT_ATOMS: atom_id res chain seq x y z
N MET A 1 -3.68 -25.09 -1.24
CA MET A 1 -3.84 -25.34 0.22
C MET A 1 -2.55 -24.90 0.88
N ILE A 2 -2.46 -23.64 1.27
CA ILE A 2 -1.32 -23.13 2.04
C ILE A 2 -1.37 -23.87 3.38
N SER A 3 -0.26 -24.41 3.81
CA SER A 3 -0.22 -25.18 5.05
C SER A 3 -0.44 -24.24 6.22
N ILE A 4 -1.14 -24.68 7.27
CA ILE A 4 -1.34 -23.93 8.53
C ILE A 4 0.00 -23.37 9.06
N LYS A 5 1.14 -24.00 8.70
CA LYS A 5 2.48 -23.52 9.02
C LYS A 5 2.88 -22.24 8.28
N GLU A 6 2.47 -22.10 7.02
CA GLU A 6 2.75 -20.89 6.22
C GLU A 6 1.87 -19.72 6.68
N ASP A 7 0.58 -19.97 6.95
CA ASP A 7 -0.32 -18.99 7.53
C ASP A 7 0.22 -18.44 8.87
N LEU A 8 0.76 -19.33 9.73
CA LEU A 8 1.37 -18.95 11.01
C LEU A 8 2.67 -18.15 10.83
N LYS A 9 3.47 -18.44 9.80
CA LYS A 9 4.70 -17.69 9.48
C LYS A 9 4.36 -16.28 9.03
N LEU A 10 3.34 -16.12 8.17
CA LEU A 10 2.85 -14.83 7.71
C LEU A 10 2.31 -13.98 8.89
N LEU A 11 1.57 -14.59 9.80
CA LEU A 11 1.06 -13.92 11.00
C LEU A 11 2.17 -13.51 11.99
N LYS A 12 3.31 -14.24 12.01
CA LYS A 12 4.43 -13.93 12.90
C LYS A 12 5.06 -12.57 12.59
N ASN A 13 5.11 -12.18 11.32
CA ASN A 13 5.65 -10.88 10.89
C ASN A 13 4.80 -9.70 11.41
N LEU A 14 3.53 -9.95 11.72
CA LEU A 14 2.63 -8.93 12.26
C LEU A 14 2.79 -8.69 13.77
N LYS A 15 3.51 -9.59 14.46
CA LYS A 15 3.71 -9.52 15.92
C LYS A 15 4.35 -8.19 16.37
N LYS A 16 5.21 -7.59 15.55
CA LYS A 16 5.87 -6.32 15.86
C LYS A 16 4.88 -5.19 16.15
N TYR A 17 3.79 -5.09 15.39
CA TYR A 17 2.79 -4.03 15.55
C TYR A 17 1.99 -4.16 16.86
N PHE A 18 1.81 -5.41 17.36
CA PHE A 18 1.15 -5.66 18.64
C PHE A 18 2.02 -5.29 19.82
N LEU A 19 3.31 -5.65 19.78
CA LEU A 19 4.24 -5.37 20.86
C LEU A 19 4.37 -3.87 21.11
N LEU A 20 4.35 -3.05 20.06
CA LEU A 20 4.38 -1.59 20.17
C LEU A 20 3.13 -1.00 20.85
N SER A 21 2.02 -1.71 20.85
CA SER A 21 0.72 -1.22 21.32
C SER A 21 0.14 -2.00 22.50
N ILE A 22 0.93 -2.88 23.15
CA ILE A 22 0.46 -3.80 24.19
C ILE A 22 -0.26 -3.11 25.34
N ARG A 23 0.21 -1.95 25.80
CA ARG A 23 -0.45 -1.18 26.89
C ARG A 23 -1.85 -0.72 26.50
N LYS A 24 -2.04 -0.26 25.27
CA LYS A 24 -3.35 0.17 24.75
C LYS A 24 -4.30 -1.01 24.64
N ILE A 25 -3.80 -2.17 24.19
CA ILE A 25 -4.57 -3.42 24.08
C ILE A 25 -5.07 -3.85 25.46
N ILE A 26 -4.21 -3.85 26.49
CA ILE A 26 -4.60 -4.21 27.86
C ILE A 26 -5.70 -3.28 28.40
N ILE A 27 -5.60 -1.97 28.17
CA ILE A 27 -6.63 -1.01 28.61
C ILE A 27 -7.97 -1.32 27.93
N ILE A 28 -7.96 -1.59 26.62
CA ILE A 28 -9.17 -1.92 25.88
C ILE A 28 -9.78 -3.23 26.39
N GLU A 29 -8.96 -4.28 26.65
CA GLU A 29 -9.44 -5.54 27.18
C GLU A 29 -10.06 -5.38 28.59
N ILE A 30 -9.52 -4.51 29.43
CA ILE A 30 -10.15 -4.18 30.74
C ILE A 30 -11.53 -3.56 30.53
N LEU A 31 -11.67 -2.62 29.58
CA LEU A 31 -12.97 -2.01 29.26
C LEU A 31 -13.95 -3.06 28.70
N VAL A 32 -13.48 -3.98 27.86
CA VAL A 32 -14.27 -5.11 27.37
C VAL A 32 -14.77 -5.98 28.53
N LEU A 33 -13.92 -6.30 29.50
CA LEU A 33 -14.32 -7.08 30.70
C LEU A 33 -15.38 -6.34 31.51
N ILE A 34 -15.23 -5.04 31.72
CA ILE A 34 -16.24 -4.23 32.45
C ILE A 34 -17.56 -4.22 31.65
N ASN A 35 -17.49 -4.03 30.33
CA ASN A 35 -18.67 -4.06 29.45
C ASN A 35 -19.41 -5.41 29.57
N ILE A 36 -18.69 -6.52 29.48
CA ILE A 36 -19.26 -7.87 29.63
C ILE A 36 -19.90 -8.03 31.01
N ALA A 37 -19.24 -7.60 32.09
CA ALA A 37 -19.78 -7.70 33.44
C ALA A 37 -21.12 -6.95 33.59
N VAL A 38 -21.22 -5.74 33.07
CA VAL A 38 -22.47 -4.95 33.04
C VAL A 38 -23.56 -5.65 32.23
N GLN A 39 -23.21 -6.19 31.06
CA GLN A 39 -24.15 -6.92 30.19
C GLN A 39 -24.68 -8.19 30.81
N ILE A 40 -23.95 -8.84 31.71
CA ILE A 40 -24.41 -10.04 32.46
C ILE A 40 -25.44 -9.68 33.54
N VAL A 41 -25.29 -8.54 34.20
CA VAL A 41 -26.21 -8.12 35.24
C VAL A 41 -27.59 -7.71 34.68
N HIS A 42 -27.61 -7.13 33.49
CA HIS A 42 -28.81 -6.58 32.86
C HIS A 42 -29.99 -7.57 32.74
N PRO A 43 -29.83 -8.83 32.23
CA PRO A 43 -30.95 -9.77 32.11
C PRO A 43 -31.55 -10.19 33.45
N ILE A 44 -30.72 -10.30 34.51
CA ILE A 44 -31.18 -10.63 35.84
C ILE A 44 -32.06 -9.50 36.42
N LEU A 45 -31.62 -8.27 36.29
CA LEU A 45 -32.38 -7.12 36.74
C LEU A 45 -33.71 -6.99 35.98
N TRP A 46 -33.70 -7.27 34.67
CA TRP A 46 -34.89 -7.25 33.82
C TRP A 46 -35.89 -8.32 34.28
N GLY A 47 -35.44 -9.54 34.59
CA GLY A 47 -36.28 -10.59 35.16
C GLY A 47 -36.93 -10.15 36.48
N LYS A 48 -36.14 -9.52 37.39
CA LYS A 48 -36.65 -9.01 38.67
C LYS A 48 -37.68 -7.90 38.55
N ILE A 49 -37.51 -6.99 37.55
CA ILE A 49 -38.52 -5.96 37.24
C ILE A 49 -39.86 -6.60 36.89
N VAL A 50 -39.82 -7.60 36.00
CA VAL A 50 -41.05 -8.27 35.57
C VAL A 50 -41.76 -8.95 36.75
N VAL A 51 -41.00 -9.63 37.64
CA VAL A 51 -41.58 -10.23 38.85
C VAL A 51 -42.17 -9.16 39.79
N ALA A 52 -41.47 -8.05 40.04
CA ALA A 52 -41.97 -6.94 40.85
C ALA A 52 -43.29 -6.35 40.30
N LEU A 53 -43.48 -6.32 38.96
CA LEU A 53 -44.74 -5.92 38.33
C LEU A 53 -45.87 -6.94 38.60
N PHE A 54 -45.60 -8.25 38.50
CA PHE A 54 -46.57 -9.29 38.78
C PHE A 54 -46.99 -9.27 40.26
N ASP A 55 -46.02 -9.07 41.16
CA ASP A 55 -46.25 -9.02 42.62
C ASP A 55 -46.83 -7.66 43.08
N ARG A 56 -47.02 -6.71 42.17
CA ARG A 56 -47.47 -5.32 42.41
C ARG A 56 -46.62 -4.61 43.47
N ASN A 57 -45.33 -4.95 43.56
CA ASN A 57 -44.40 -4.32 44.50
C ASN A 57 -43.77 -3.09 43.86
N ILE A 58 -44.33 -1.92 44.12
CA ILE A 58 -43.92 -0.64 43.56
C ILE A 58 -42.46 -0.28 43.96
N ASN A 59 -42.09 -0.56 45.21
CA ASN A 59 -40.76 -0.23 45.73
C ASN A 59 -39.67 -1.01 45.03
N ASP A 60 -39.81 -2.30 44.86
CA ASP A 60 -38.87 -3.16 44.17
C ASP A 60 -38.80 -2.80 42.66
N PHE A 61 -39.94 -2.45 42.07
CA PHE A 61 -39.98 -2.00 40.68
C PHE A 61 -39.10 -0.77 40.46
N TYR A 62 -39.28 0.30 41.27
CA TYR A 62 -38.46 1.51 41.13
C TYR A 62 -36.98 1.25 41.47
N LEU A 63 -36.70 0.39 42.43
CA LEU A 63 -35.33 0.01 42.80
C LEU A 63 -34.60 -0.67 41.64
N TYR A 64 -35.19 -1.73 41.06
CA TYR A 64 -34.56 -2.45 39.95
C TYR A 64 -34.52 -1.60 38.66
N LEU A 65 -35.52 -0.75 38.42
CA LEU A 65 -35.51 0.19 37.32
C LEU A 65 -34.35 1.19 37.45
N SER A 66 -34.09 1.71 38.66
CA SER A 66 -32.95 2.62 38.87
C SER A 66 -31.61 1.92 38.60
N TYR A 67 -31.47 0.66 39.04
CA TYR A 67 -30.25 -0.12 38.78
C TYR A 67 -30.04 -0.38 37.27
N ILE A 68 -31.09 -0.68 36.52
CA ILE A 68 -30.97 -0.84 35.06
C ILE A 68 -30.55 0.48 34.40
N VAL A 69 -31.17 1.61 34.78
CA VAL A 69 -30.79 2.91 34.21
C VAL A 69 -29.32 3.23 34.48
N ILE A 70 -28.84 3.00 35.69
CA ILE A 70 -27.44 3.19 36.06
C ILE A 70 -26.54 2.24 35.24
N ALA A 71 -26.92 0.96 35.13
CA ALA A 71 -26.16 -0.02 34.36
C ALA A 71 -26.07 0.37 32.84
N ILE A 72 -27.17 0.86 32.27
CA ILE A 72 -27.20 1.34 30.87
C ILE A 72 -26.27 2.55 30.69
N LEU A 73 -26.32 3.51 31.63
CA LEU A 73 -25.45 4.71 31.56
C LEU A 73 -23.97 4.33 31.67
N ILE A 74 -23.61 3.44 32.59
CA ILE A 74 -22.24 2.91 32.73
C ILE A 74 -21.84 2.20 31.44
N ASN A 75 -22.70 1.33 30.91
CA ASN A 75 -22.42 0.57 29.70
C ASN A 75 -22.21 1.50 28.51
N MET A 76 -23.01 2.55 28.37
CA MET A 76 -22.88 3.54 27.29
C MET A 76 -21.52 4.27 27.33
N ILE A 77 -21.08 4.67 28.53
CA ILE A 77 -19.79 5.34 28.70
C ILE A 77 -18.64 4.39 28.39
N VAL A 78 -18.68 3.17 28.94
CA VAL A 78 -17.64 2.15 28.75
C VAL A 78 -17.56 1.74 27.28
N ASP A 79 -18.68 1.50 26.61
CA ASP A 79 -18.75 1.14 25.19
C ASP A 79 -18.19 2.26 24.29
N PHE A 80 -18.55 3.52 24.60
CA PHE A 80 -17.98 4.67 23.90
C PHE A 80 -16.47 4.74 24.05
N CYS A 81 -15.96 4.64 25.29
CA CYS A 81 -14.51 4.65 25.55
C CYS A 81 -13.78 3.49 24.86
N GLU A 82 -14.35 2.27 24.95
CA GLU A 82 -13.80 1.08 24.29
C GLU A 82 -13.70 1.28 22.77
N LYS A 83 -14.82 1.66 22.13
CA LYS A 83 -14.87 1.87 20.67
C LYS A 83 -13.92 2.97 20.22
N TYR A 84 -13.87 4.09 20.94
CA TYR A 84 -12.96 5.19 20.62
C TYR A 84 -11.48 4.77 20.71
N LEU A 85 -11.09 4.09 21.80
CA LEU A 85 -9.72 3.63 21.98
C LEU A 85 -9.35 2.54 20.98
N ARG A 86 -10.28 1.66 20.63
CA ARG A 86 -10.11 0.63 19.61
C ARG A 86 -9.90 1.27 18.23
N GLN A 87 -10.70 2.28 17.86
CA GLN A 87 -10.53 3.00 16.61
C GLN A 87 -9.19 3.73 16.56
N LYS A 88 -8.81 4.42 17.64
CA LYS A 88 -7.51 5.10 17.73
C LYS A 88 -6.32 4.13 17.61
N LEU A 89 -6.43 2.95 18.18
CA LEU A 89 -5.44 1.89 18.03
C LEU A 89 -5.38 1.39 16.58
N ASN A 90 -6.55 1.16 15.97
CA ASN A 90 -6.67 0.71 14.59
C ASN A 90 -5.99 1.68 13.63
N GLU A 91 -6.29 2.97 13.69
CA GLU A 91 -5.68 3.99 12.83
C GLU A 91 -4.16 4.04 13.01
N SER A 92 -3.68 3.92 14.26
CA SER A 92 -2.24 3.93 14.50
C SER A 92 -1.54 2.70 13.90
N ILE A 93 -2.15 1.52 13.91
CA ILE A 93 -1.59 0.30 13.30
C ILE A 93 -1.68 0.38 11.77
N VAL A 94 -2.80 0.88 11.21
CA VAL A 94 -2.93 1.11 9.75
C VAL A 94 -1.79 2.00 9.26
N LEU A 95 -1.49 3.08 9.99
CA LEU A 95 -0.45 4.03 9.64
C LEU A 95 0.95 3.38 9.64
N GLU A 96 1.27 2.59 10.67
CA GLU A 96 2.55 1.88 10.75
C GLU A 96 2.68 0.79 9.67
N VAL A 97 1.62 0.03 9.38
CA VAL A 97 1.63 -0.98 8.31
C VAL A 97 1.82 -0.32 6.95
N LYS A 98 1.10 0.79 6.68
CA LYS A 98 1.28 1.55 5.44
C LYS A 98 2.69 2.07 5.30
N LYS A 99 3.23 2.72 6.33
CA LYS A 99 4.61 3.25 6.34
C LYS A 99 5.64 2.16 6.02
N ASP A 100 5.52 0.99 6.66
CA ASP A 100 6.41 -0.14 6.40
C ASP A 100 6.30 -0.64 4.96
N MET A 101 5.08 -0.67 4.41
CA MET A 101 4.87 -1.12 3.03
C MET A 101 5.39 -0.11 2.01
N TYR A 102 5.17 1.19 2.23
CA TYR A 102 5.74 2.23 1.38
C TYR A 102 7.28 2.17 1.39
N SER A 103 7.89 2.00 2.57
CA SER A 103 9.34 1.84 2.69
C SER A 103 9.85 0.62 1.92
N LYS A 104 9.12 -0.50 1.99
CA LYS A 104 9.46 -1.71 1.22
C LYS A 104 9.36 -1.50 -0.29
N VAL A 105 8.28 -0.87 -0.75
CA VAL A 105 8.08 -0.60 -2.19
C VAL A 105 9.16 0.32 -2.73
N LEU A 106 9.52 1.36 -1.99
CA LEU A 106 10.60 2.28 -2.38
C LEU A 106 11.98 1.59 -2.45
N GLY A 107 12.17 0.52 -1.67
CA GLY A 107 13.40 -0.29 -1.72
C GLY A 107 13.39 -1.44 -2.74
N LEU A 108 12.31 -1.63 -3.52
CA LEU A 108 12.27 -2.67 -4.55
C LEU A 108 13.14 -2.29 -5.76
N SER A 109 13.71 -3.32 -6.39
CA SER A 109 14.41 -3.13 -7.67
C SER A 109 13.45 -2.60 -8.75
N ILE A 110 13.94 -1.74 -9.64
CA ILE A 110 13.16 -1.19 -10.76
C ILE A 110 12.60 -2.31 -11.64
N GLY A 111 13.36 -3.37 -11.87
CA GLY A 111 12.90 -4.54 -12.65
C GLY A 111 11.66 -5.22 -12.06
N LYS A 112 11.43 -5.10 -10.75
CA LYS A 112 10.23 -5.62 -10.08
C LYS A 112 9.08 -4.63 -10.16
N ILE A 113 9.36 -3.36 -9.95
CA ILE A 113 8.36 -2.28 -10.05
C ILE A 113 7.75 -2.23 -11.45
N THR A 114 8.55 -2.34 -12.50
CA THR A 114 8.08 -2.30 -13.90
C THR A 114 7.23 -3.49 -14.29
N LYS A 115 7.36 -4.64 -13.61
CA LYS A 115 6.49 -5.82 -13.80
C LYS A 115 5.14 -5.66 -13.12
N LEU A 116 5.02 -4.79 -12.12
CA LEU A 116 3.76 -4.50 -11.42
C LEU A 116 2.97 -3.45 -12.19
N ASN A 117 1.67 -3.67 -12.33
CA ASN A 117 0.77 -2.66 -12.86
C ASN A 117 0.54 -1.58 -11.78
N ASN A 118 0.54 -0.29 -12.16
CA ASN A 118 0.30 0.84 -11.25
C ASN A 118 -0.97 0.66 -10.40
N GLY A 119 -2.07 0.15 -10.99
CA GLY A 119 -3.30 -0.14 -10.25
C GLY A 119 -3.15 -1.28 -9.25
N GLU A 120 -2.35 -2.28 -9.57
CA GLU A 120 -2.01 -3.36 -8.65
C GLU A 120 -1.17 -2.82 -7.48
N LEU A 121 -0.15 -2.05 -7.75
CA LEU A 121 0.70 -1.42 -6.75
C LEU A 121 -0.12 -0.54 -5.79
N PHE A 122 -1.00 0.31 -6.33
CA PHE A 122 -1.90 1.14 -5.53
C PHE A 122 -2.82 0.30 -4.63
N ASN A 123 -3.44 -0.77 -5.17
CA ASN A 123 -4.29 -1.66 -4.39
C ASN A 123 -3.52 -2.36 -3.26
N ARG A 124 -2.26 -2.77 -3.50
CA ARG A 124 -1.39 -3.36 -2.46
C ARG A 124 -1.10 -2.37 -1.34
N LEU A 125 -0.72 -1.14 -1.71
CA LEU A 125 -0.32 -0.10 -0.75
C LEU A 125 -1.50 0.41 0.08
N GLU A 126 -2.68 0.60 -0.52
CA GLU A 126 -3.81 1.25 0.13
C GLU A 126 -4.83 0.25 0.69
N LYS A 127 -5.32 -0.65 -0.16
CA LYS A 127 -6.44 -1.53 0.20
C LYS A 127 -5.96 -2.76 0.98
N ASP A 128 -4.94 -3.46 0.49
CA ASP A 128 -4.49 -4.69 1.15
C ASP A 128 -3.85 -4.38 2.52
N THR A 129 -3.07 -3.31 2.64
CA THR A 129 -2.52 -2.85 3.93
C THR A 129 -3.61 -2.54 4.94
N SER A 130 -4.65 -1.79 4.53
CA SER A 130 -5.78 -1.46 5.39
C SER A 130 -6.59 -2.70 5.76
N THR A 131 -6.79 -3.64 4.82
CA THR A 131 -7.48 -4.91 5.07
C THR A 131 -6.74 -5.76 6.10
N VAL A 132 -5.41 -5.82 6.00
CA VAL A 132 -4.57 -6.56 6.96
C VAL A 132 -4.63 -5.91 8.33
N ALA A 133 -4.41 -4.61 8.46
CA ALA A 133 -4.40 -3.91 9.73
C ALA A 133 -5.76 -3.97 10.44
N ASN A 134 -6.85 -3.65 9.72
CA ASN A 134 -8.21 -3.74 10.26
C ASN A 134 -8.57 -5.18 10.66
N GLY A 135 -8.24 -6.17 9.81
CA GLY A 135 -8.48 -7.57 10.08
C GLY A 135 -7.77 -8.07 11.33
N MET A 136 -6.52 -7.65 11.55
CA MET A 136 -5.75 -8.00 12.75
C MET A 136 -6.46 -7.55 14.03
N ILE A 137 -6.82 -6.27 14.12
CA ILE A 137 -7.46 -5.69 15.30
C ILE A 137 -8.82 -6.31 15.53
N GLU A 138 -9.62 -6.42 14.47
CA GLU A 138 -10.94 -6.99 14.57
C GLU A 138 -10.92 -8.44 15.02
N ILE A 139 -10.03 -9.27 14.49
CA ILE A 139 -9.90 -10.67 14.89
C ILE A 139 -9.53 -10.79 16.36
N ILE A 140 -8.52 -10.04 16.83
CA ILE A 140 -8.06 -10.15 18.23
C ILE A 140 -9.17 -9.78 19.20
N PHE A 141 -9.75 -8.58 19.06
CA PHE A 141 -10.79 -8.13 19.99
C PHE A 141 -12.10 -8.90 19.80
N SER A 142 -12.44 -9.35 18.60
CA SER A 142 -13.61 -10.18 18.39
C SER A 142 -13.44 -11.57 18.99
N VAL A 143 -12.25 -12.18 18.87
CA VAL A 143 -11.96 -13.48 19.48
C VAL A 143 -12.00 -13.35 21.00
N SER A 144 -11.27 -12.42 21.61
CA SER A 144 -11.21 -12.26 23.06
C SER A 144 -12.59 -11.98 23.64
N THR A 145 -13.30 -10.97 23.13
CA THR A 145 -14.63 -10.57 23.61
C THR A 145 -15.65 -11.72 23.51
N ASN A 146 -15.72 -12.38 22.34
CA ASN A 146 -16.74 -13.40 22.14
C ASN A 146 -16.41 -14.71 22.87
N LEU A 147 -15.12 -15.10 22.99
CA LEU A 147 -14.73 -16.26 23.82
C LEU A 147 -15.07 -16.03 25.29
N ILE A 148 -14.75 -14.85 25.82
CA ILE A 148 -15.09 -14.51 27.21
C ILE A 148 -16.60 -14.55 27.40
N LYS A 149 -17.40 -13.97 26.49
CA LYS A 149 -18.87 -14.03 26.55
C LYS A 149 -19.40 -15.45 26.52
N ILE A 150 -18.93 -16.30 25.61
CA ILE A 150 -19.34 -17.71 25.53
C ILE A 150 -19.07 -18.44 26.82
N ILE A 151 -17.88 -18.26 27.42
CA ILE A 151 -17.50 -18.93 28.66
C ILE A 151 -18.36 -18.42 29.82
N VAL A 152 -18.41 -17.09 30.02
CA VAL A 152 -19.07 -16.53 31.22
C VAL A 152 -20.58 -16.68 31.11
N VAL A 153 -21.20 -16.34 29.98
CA VAL A 153 -22.65 -16.50 29.77
C VAL A 153 -23.02 -17.97 29.78
N GLY A 154 -22.21 -18.86 29.19
CA GLY A 154 -22.43 -20.30 29.22
C GLY A 154 -22.43 -20.87 30.63
N ILE A 155 -21.49 -20.46 31.53
CA ILE A 155 -21.46 -20.84 32.94
C ILE A 155 -22.73 -20.35 33.67
N VAL A 156 -23.14 -19.10 33.44
CA VAL A 156 -24.37 -18.54 34.04
C VAL A 156 -25.58 -19.33 33.58
N MET A 157 -25.71 -19.65 32.31
CA MET A 157 -26.85 -20.43 31.78
C MET A 157 -26.91 -21.84 32.36
N ILE A 158 -25.79 -22.55 32.48
CA ILE A 158 -25.71 -23.89 33.08
C ILE A 158 -26.13 -23.83 34.54
N ARG A 159 -25.71 -22.81 35.29
CA ARG A 159 -26.10 -22.64 36.70
C ARG A 159 -27.58 -22.28 36.89
N MET A 160 -28.16 -21.56 35.91
CA MET A 160 -29.58 -21.20 35.96
C MET A 160 -30.48 -22.40 35.65
N ASN A 161 -30.21 -23.11 34.57
CA ASN A 161 -30.97 -24.31 34.22
C ASN A 161 -30.20 -25.21 33.26
N LEU A 162 -29.81 -26.40 33.70
CA LEU A 162 -29.01 -27.35 32.93
C LEU A 162 -29.79 -27.88 31.70
N TYR A 163 -31.10 -28.14 31.85
CA TYR A 163 -31.90 -28.69 30.71
C TYR A 163 -32.02 -27.69 29.56
N LEU A 164 -32.27 -26.42 29.84
CA LEU A 164 -32.32 -25.39 28.81
C LEU A 164 -30.93 -25.14 28.19
N ALA A 165 -29.87 -25.19 28.99
CA ALA A 165 -28.51 -25.04 28.52
C ALA A 165 -28.09 -26.18 27.58
N THR A 166 -28.55 -27.43 27.79
CA THR A 166 -28.22 -28.54 26.89
C THR A 166 -28.81 -28.38 25.48
N ILE A 167 -29.97 -27.73 25.35
CA ILE A 167 -30.56 -27.43 24.02
C ILE A 167 -29.57 -26.61 23.20
N ILE A 168 -29.00 -25.57 23.80
CA ILE A 168 -28.05 -24.67 23.12
C ILE A 168 -26.72 -25.38 22.83
N LEU A 169 -26.20 -26.14 23.80
CA LEU A 169 -24.97 -26.90 23.68
C LEU A 169 -25.03 -27.96 22.56
N ILE A 170 -26.21 -28.55 22.31
CA ILE A 170 -26.41 -29.52 21.23
C ILE A 170 -26.57 -28.77 19.86
N GLY A 171 -27.25 -27.63 19.84
CA GLY A 171 -27.49 -26.86 18.62
C GLY A 171 -26.23 -26.21 18.05
N THR A 172 -25.32 -25.73 18.93
CA THR A 172 -24.13 -24.99 18.46
C THR A 172 -23.17 -25.78 17.57
N PRO A 173 -22.85 -27.08 17.77
CA PRO A 173 -22.03 -27.84 16.84
C PRO A 173 -22.70 -28.04 15.46
N PHE A 174 -24.02 -28.16 15.45
CA PHE A 174 -24.76 -28.30 14.18
C PHE A 174 -24.62 -27.06 13.31
N ILE A 175 -24.81 -25.86 13.86
CA ILE A 175 -24.63 -24.63 13.08
C ILE A 175 -23.17 -24.44 12.66
N ALA A 176 -22.18 -24.79 13.50
CA ALA A 176 -20.77 -24.74 13.15
C ALA A 176 -20.46 -25.59 11.89
N PHE A 177 -21.04 -26.77 11.80
CA PHE A 177 -20.89 -27.66 10.63
C PHE A 177 -21.44 -27.01 9.36
N VAL A 178 -22.63 -26.44 9.44
CA VAL A 178 -23.25 -25.75 8.28
C VAL A 178 -22.44 -24.54 7.87
N VAL A 179 -22.06 -23.68 8.82
CA VAL A 179 -21.23 -22.50 8.58
C VAL A 179 -19.91 -22.85 7.89
N SER A 180 -19.28 -23.96 8.31
CA SER A 180 -18.00 -24.39 7.70
C SER A 180 -18.12 -24.74 6.22
N LYS A 181 -19.26 -25.31 5.79
CA LYS A 181 -19.54 -25.60 4.38
C LYS A 181 -19.77 -24.33 3.54
N PHE A 182 -20.57 -23.39 4.08
CA PHE A 182 -20.79 -22.10 3.42
C PHE A 182 -19.51 -21.29 3.32
N GLY A 183 -18.69 -21.24 4.35
CA GLY A 183 -17.44 -20.47 4.39
C GLY A 183 -16.47 -20.84 3.25
N LYS A 184 -16.31 -22.14 2.95
CA LYS A 184 -15.45 -22.60 1.84
C LYS A 184 -15.93 -22.07 0.48
N LYS A 185 -17.26 -22.06 0.25
CA LYS A 185 -17.83 -21.56 -0.99
C LYS A 185 -17.73 -20.05 -1.12
N ILE A 186 -18.03 -19.34 -0.03
CA ILE A 186 -17.92 -17.89 0.04
C ILE A 186 -16.47 -17.44 -0.23
N ARG A 187 -15.47 -18.14 0.34
CA ARG A 187 -14.06 -17.88 0.05
C ARG A 187 -13.74 -17.95 -1.44
N LYS A 188 -14.13 -19.05 -2.09
CA LYS A 188 -13.89 -19.20 -3.54
C LYS A 188 -14.55 -18.10 -4.37
N LEU A 189 -15.78 -17.74 -4.02
CA LEU A 189 -16.50 -16.66 -4.70
C LEU A 189 -15.84 -15.30 -4.44
N ASN A 190 -15.29 -15.07 -3.26
CA ASN A 190 -14.56 -13.84 -2.94
C ASN A 190 -13.27 -13.72 -3.77
N GLU A 191 -12.52 -14.80 -3.94
CA GLU A 191 -11.32 -14.84 -4.81
C GLU A 191 -11.69 -14.55 -6.28
N GLU A 192 -12.78 -15.12 -6.79
CA GLU A 192 -13.29 -14.85 -8.13
C GLU A 192 -13.76 -13.39 -8.29
N ASN A 193 -14.46 -12.86 -7.28
CA ASN A 193 -14.94 -11.48 -7.24
C ASN A 193 -13.79 -10.47 -7.27
N LEU A 194 -12.73 -10.70 -6.48
CA LEU A 194 -11.55 -9.85 -6.48
C LEU A 194 -10.90 -9.76 -7.87
N LYS A 195 -10.76 -10.89 -8.58
CA LYS A 195 -10.20 -10.90 -9.95
C LYS A 195 -11.06 -10.13 -10.96
N VAL A 196 -12.37 -10.14 -10.78
CA VAL A 196 -13.31 -9.38 -11.63
C VAL A 196 -13.17 -7.88 -11.35
N HIS A 197 -13.06 -7.50 -10.08
CA HIS A 197 -12.83 -6.12 -9.67
C HIS A 197 -11.47 -5.58 -10.13
N ASP A 198 -10.39 -6.39 -10.06
CA ASP A 198 -9.07 -5.99 -10.53
C ASP A 198 -9.09 -5.62 -12.02
N LYS A 199 -9.78 -6.44 -12.86
CA LYS A 199 -9.95 -6.14 -14.29
C LYS A 199 -10.77 -4.86 -14.52
N TYR A 200 -11.81 -4.64 -13.74
CA TYR A 200 -12.65 -3.46 -13.84
C TYR A 200 -11.88 -2.19 -13.46
N TYR A 201 -11.21 -2.18 -12.31
CA TYR A 201 -10.43 -1.03 -11.86
C TYR A 201 -9.25 -0.73 -12.79
N GLY A 202 -8.55 -1.76 -13.27
CA GLY A 202 -7.49 -1.57 -14.27
C GLY A 202 -8.00 -0.91 -15.55
N PHE A 203 -9.20 -1.25 -16.01
CA PHE A 203 -9.79 -0.61 -17.18
C PHE A 203 -10.23 0.83 -16.89
N VAL A 204 -10.83 1.11 -15.72
CA VAL A 204 -11.19 2.48 -15.31
C VAL A 204 -9.95 3.37 -15.25
N GLN A 205 -8.85 2.87 -14.70
CA GLN A 205 -7.58 3.61 -14.67
C GLN A 205 -7.05 3.92 -16.08
N GLN A 206 -7.14 2.96 -17.04
CA GLN A 206 -6.79 3.20 -18.44
C GLN A 206 -7.67 4.29 -19.08
N ILE A 207 -8.97 4.32 -18.77
CA ILE A 207 -9.88 5.37 -19.26
C ILE A 207 -9.45 6.74 -18.73
N VAL A 208 -9.17 6.83 -17.42
CA VAL A 208 -8.77 8.10 -16.79
C VAL A 208 -7.44 8.58 -17.37
N GLY A 209 -6.44 7.70 -17.47
CA GLY A 209 -5.14 8.03 -18.03
C GLY A 209 -5.16 8.39 -19.51
N GLY A 210 -6.04 7.75 -20.31
CA GLY A 210 -6.20 7.99 -21.75
C GLY A 210 -7.38 8.91 -22.12
N MET A 211 -7.86 9.75 -21.19
CA MET A 211 -9.06 10.56 -21.42
C MET A 211 -8.90 11.56 -22.57
N PHE A 212 -7.71 12.13 -22.74
CA PHE A 212 -7.40 13.07 -23.82
C PHE A 212 -7.50 12.37 -25.18
N GLU A 213 -6.87 11.20 -25.32
CA GLU A 213 -6.86 10.40 -26.55
C GLU A 213 -8.27 9.90 -26.89
N ILE A 214 -9.02 9.44 -25.88
CA ILE A 214 -10.43 8.99 -26.05
C ILE A 214 -11.27 10.13 -26.64
N LYS A 215 -11.09 11.36 -26.12
CA LYS A 215 -11.79 12.55 -26.61
C LYS A 215 -11.31 12.95 -28.01
N ALA A 216 -10.00 12.99 -28.24
CA ALA A 216 -9.41 13.36 -29.51
C ALA A 216 -9.84 12.40 -30.64
N MET A 217 -9.82 11.09 -30.36
CA MET A 217 -10.21 10.04 -31.32
C MET A 217 -11.73 9.84 -31.41
N ARG A 218 -12.53 10.43 -30.50
CA ARG A 218 -14.01 10.30 -30.42
C ARG A 218 -14.51 8.85 -30.30
N ILE A 219 -13.76 7.98 -29.64
CA ILE A 219 -14.03 6.53 -29.52
C ILE A 219 -14.94 6.15 -28.34
N TYR A 220 -15.78 7.09 -27.85
CA TYR A 220 -16.58 6.88 -26.63
C TYR A 220 -17.52 5.67 -26.71
N LYS A 221 -18.11 5.37 -27.89
CA LYS A 221 -19.05 4.24 -28.03
C LYS A 221 -18.37 2.92 -27.65
N ASN A 222 -17.20 2.67 -28.22
CA ASN A 222 -16.44 1.43 -27.98
C ASN A 222 -16.00 1.32 -26.52
N ILE A 223 -15.55 2.43 -25.95
CA ILE A 223 -15.15 2.47 -24.54
C ILE A 223 -16.35 2.21 -23.61
N ILE A 224 -17.50 2.86 -23.87
CA ILE A 224 -18.73 2.64 -23.09
C ILE A 224 -19.24 1.20 -23.20
N GLU A 225 -19.17 0.59 -24.37
CA GLU A 225 -19.57 -0.82 -24.54
C GLU A 225 -18.67 -1.76 -23.71
N LYS A 226 -17.36 -1.56 -23.77
CA LYS A 226 -16.42 -2.34 -22.96
C LYS A 226 -16.62 -2.12 -21.47
N TYR A 227 -16.84 -0.84 -21.05
CA TYR A 227 -17.17 -0.48 -19.68
C TYR A 227 -18.44 -1.18 -19.20
N LYS A 228 -19.54 -1.12 -19.98
CA LYS A 228 -20.81 -1.80 -19.65
C LYS A 228 -20.61 -3.31 -19.46
N LYS A 229 -19.81 -3.96 -20.33
CA LYS A 229 -19.52 -5.39 -20.21
C LYS A 229 -18.77 -5.73 -18.91
N LEU A 230 -17.75 -4.94 -18.56
CA LEU A 230 -16.99 -5.14 -17.33
C LEU A 230 -17.84 -4.85 -16.08
N THR A 231 -18.64 -3.79 -16.12
CA THR A 231 -19.57 -3.46 -15.02
C THR A 231 -20.63 -4.53 -14.84
N LYS A 232 -21.13 -5.13 -15.94
CA LYS A 232 -22.04 -6.27 -15.86
C LYS A 232 -21.38 -7.47 -15.20
N ASN A 233 -20.13 -7.78 -15.53
CA ASN A 233 -19.41 -8.88 -14.88
C ASN A 233 -19.23 -8.63 -13.37
N VAL A 234 -18.95 -7.38 -12.97
CA VAL A 234 -18.89 -6.97 -11.54
C VAL A 234 -20.25 -7.17 -10.88
N TYR A 235 -21.33 -6.69 -11.52
CA TYR A 235 -22.70 -6.87 -11.03
C TYR A 235 -23.04 -8.36 -10.84
N ASP A 236 -22.80 -9.21 -11.85
CA ASP A 236 -23.09 -10.64 -11.77
C ASP A 236 -22.28 -11.34 -10.67
N SER A 237 -21.02 -10.95 -10.51
CA SER A 237 -20.16 -11.46 -9.45
C SER A 237 -20.63 -11.02 -8.04
N ASN A 238 -20.99 -9.75 -7.88
CA ASN A 238 -21.53 -9.21 -6.64
C ASN A 238 -22.87 -9.85 -6.28
N MET A 239 -23.75 -10.09 -7.27
CA MET A 239 -25.03 -10.77 -7.06
C MET A 239 -24.86 -12.22 -6.61
N LYS A 240 -23.89 -12.95 -7.19
CA LYS A 240 -23.54 -14.29 -6.71
C LYS A 240 -23.04 -14.26 -5.27
N MET A 241 -22.14 -13.34 -4.92
CA MET A 241 -21.69 -13.16 -3.55
C MET A 241 -22.84 -12.83 -2.59
N ALA A 242 -23.71 -11.88 -2.97
CA ALA A 242 -24.87 -11.48 -2.18
C ALA A 242 -25.82 -12.67 -1.93
N LEU A 243 -26.08 -13.49 -2.94
CA LEU A 243 -26.93 -14.68 -2.81
C LEU A 243 -26.37 -15.65 -1.76
N TYR A 244 -25.08 -15.95 -1.79
CA TYR A 244 -24.48 -16.86 -0.81
C TYR A 244 -24.35 -16.26 0.57
N ASN A 245 -24.02 -14.96 0.68
CA ASN A 245 -23.95 -14.28 1.97
C ASN A 245 -25.34 -14.14 2.63
N ASN A 246 -26.36 -13.75 1.85
CA ASN A 246 -27.73 -13.64 2.34
C ASN A 246 -28.30 -15.02 2.71
N GLY A 247 -28.04 -16.05 1.88
CA GLY A 247 -28.42 -17.42 2.18
C GLY A 247 -27.80 -17.93 3.48
N TYR A 248 -26.52 -17.62 3.70
CA TYR A 248 -25.82 -17.92 4.94
C TYR A 248 -26.44 -17.19 6.15
N SER A 249 -26.70 -15.88 6.02
CA SER A 249 -27.35 -15.08 7.08
C SER A 249 -28.75 -15.61 7.41
N SER A 250 -29.58 -15.82 6.37
CA SER A 250 -30.94 -16.36 6.55
C SER A 250 -30.95 -17.74 7.21
N PHE A 251 -29.94 -18.58 6.90
CA PHE A 251 -29.82 -19.86 7.60
C PHE A 251 -29.52 -19.68 9.09
N GLY A 252 -28.67 -18.72 9.44
CA GLY A 252 -28.40 -18.33 10.82
C GLY A 252 -29.67 -17.83 11.53
N ASP A 253 -30.47 -17.00 10.87
CA ASP A 253 -31.72 -16.46 11.40
C ASP A 253 -32.76 -17.57 11.67
N VAL A 254 -32.89 -18.52 10.73
CA VAL A 254 -33.76 -19.69 10.92
C VAL A 254 -33.28 -20.57 12.07
N PHE A 255 -31.98 -20.76 12.21
CA PHE A 255 -31.42 -21.51 13.33
C PHE A 255 -31.71 -20.80 14.66
N ASN A 256 -31.50 -19.49 14.77
CA ASN A 256 -31.83 -18.72 15.95
C ASN A 256 -33.32 -18.82 16.30
N LEU A 257 -34.20 -18.74 15.28
CA LEU A 257 -35.65 -18.93 15.48
C LEU A 257 -35.99 -20.32 16.06
N ILE A 258 -35.36 -21.39 15.55
CA ILE A 258 -35.55 -22.74 16.06
C ILE A 258 -35.11 -22.83 17.53
N MET A 259 -33.97 -22.20 17.89
CA MET A 259 -33.49 -22.14 19.26
C MET A 259 -34.44 -21.37 20.18
N ASP A 260 -34.88 -20.17 19.76
CA ASP A 260 -35.86 -19.35 20.49
C ASP A 260 -37.14 -20.12 20.75
N VAL A 261 -37.73 -20.76 19.71
CA VAL A 261 -38.96 -21.57 19.86
C VAL A 261 -38.75 -22.77 20.79
N SER A 262 -37.61 -23.45 20.66
CA SER A 262 -37.30 -24.61 21.54
C SER A 262 -37.20 -24.20 23.00
N ILE A 263 -36.55 -23.06 23.28
CA ILE A 263 -36.41 -22.52 24.64
C ILE A 263 -37.76 -22.05 25.17
N LEU A 264 -38.58 -21.37 24.37
CA LEU A 264 -39.91 -20.93 24.73
C LEU A 264 -40.81 -22.12 25.05
N LEU A 265 -40.76 -23.19 24.25
CA LEU A 265 -41.57 -24.38 24.45
C LEU A 265 -41.16 -25.11 25.73
N VAL A 266 -39.90 -25.49 25.87
CA VAL A 266 -39.41 -26.24 27.02
C VAL A 266 -39.47 -25.40 28.31
N GLY A 267 -39.00 -24.15 28.25
CA GLY A 267 -39.04 -23.22 29.37
C GLY A 267 -40.47 -22.87 29.80
N GLY A 268 -41.40 -22.70 28.85
CA GLY A 268 -42.82 -22.48 29.12
C GLY A 268 -43.45 -23.69 29.86
N ILE A 269 -43.18 -24.93 29.41
CA ILE A 269 -43.63 -26.14 30.11
C ILE A 269 -43.05 -26.20 31.54
N MET A 270 -41.76 -25.85 31.70
CA MET A 270 -41.14 -25.83 33.04
C MET A 270 -41.76 -24.80 33.98
N ILE A 271 -42.17 -23.64 33.43
CA ILE A 271 -42.89 -22.61 34.21
C ILE A 271 -44.26 -23.13 34.61
N LEU A 272 -45.04 -23.70 33.67
CA LEU A 272 -46.36 -24.27 33.98
C LEU A 272 -46.29 -25.35 35.03
N ASN A 273 -45.23 -26.17 35.02
CA ASN A 273 -44.96 -27.20 36.03
C ASN A 273 -44.33 -26.64 37.33
N ARG A 274 -44.14 -25.33 37.44
CA ARG A 274 -43.50 -24.64 38.58
C ARG A 274 -42.07 -25.12 38.90
N THR A 275 -41.35 -25.63 37.89
CA THR A 275 -39.95 -26.07 38.02
C THR A 275 -38.95 -25.00 37.65
N LEU A 276 -39.40 -23.90 37.05
CA LEU A 276 -38.60 -22.75 36.67
C LEU A 276 -39.31 -21.43 37.04
N ALA A 277 -38.63 -20.53 37.74
CA ALA A 277 -39.17 -19.22 38.05
C ALA A 277 -39.16 -18.27 36.81
N TYR A 278 -40.14 -17.38 36.71
CA TYR A 278 -40.28 -16.42 35.60
C TYR A 278 -39.04 -15.56 35.41
N GLU A 279 -38.44 -15.08 36.49
CA GLU A 279 -37.23 -14.25 36.43
C GLU A 279 -36.07 -14.95 35.72
N TYR A 280 -35.84 -16.23 36.04
CA TYR A 280 -34.79 -17.02 35.43
C TYR A 280 -35.07 -17.33 33.97
N PHE A 281 -36.32 -17.53 33.60
CA PHE A 281 -36.70 -17.76 32.22
C PHE A 281 -36.44 -16.52 31.33
N ILE A 282 -36.85 -15.34 31.80
CA ILE A 282 -36.64 -14.08 31.09
C ILE A 282 -35.14 -13.77 30.95
N ALA A 283 -34.41 -13.97 32.06
CA ALA A 283 -32.95 -13.80 32.01
C ALA A 283 -32.28 -14.81 31.06
N PHE A 284 -32.76 -16.09 31.07
CA PHE A 284 -32.22 -17.14 30.23
C PHE A 284 -32.39 -16.86 28.73
N THR A 285 -33.56 -16.37 28.28
CA THR A 285 -33.79 -15.99 26.88
C THR A 285 -32.89 -14.85 26.42
N SER A 286 -32.58 -13.90 27.32
CA SER A 286 -31.63 -12.82 27.04
C SER A 286 -30.18 -13.32 26.97
N TYR A 287 -29.80 -14.26 27.81
CA TYR A 287 -28.47 -14.88 27.77
C TYR A 287 -28.28 -15.78 26.55
N GLU A 288 -29.33 -16.50 26.14
CA GLU A 288 -29.31 -17.28 24.90
C GLU A 288 -28.93 -16.41 23.71
N LYS A 289 -29.59 -15.26 23.54
CA LYS A 289 -29.27 -14.32 22.45
C LYS A 289 -27.82 -13.81 22.50
N GLN A 290 -27.32 -13.49 23.71
CA GLN A 290 -25.93 -13.07 23.89
C GLN A 290 -24.96 -14.20 23.53
N PHE A 291 -25.24 -15.43 23.94
CA PHE A 291 -24.42 -16.61 23.66
C PHE A 291 -24.43 -16.94 22.16
N SER A 292 -25.62 -16.99 21.55
CA SER A 292 -25.80 -17.27 20.12
C SER A 292 -25.07 -16.24 19.24
N ASN A 293 -25.23 -14.95 19.55
CA ASN A 293 -24.52 -13.89 18.83
C ASN A 293 -23.00 -13.99 18.99
N ALA A 294 -22.50 -14.24 20.20
CA ALA A 294 -21.06 -14.41 20.43
C ALA A 294 -20.51 -15.63 19.68
N TYR A 295 -21.24 -16.72 19.66
CA TYR A 295 -20.89 -17.93 18.95
C TYR A 295 -20.86 -17.72 17.43
N MET A 296 -21.89 -17.08 16.87
CA MET A 296 -21.95 -16.73 15.43
C MET A 296 -20.81 -15.79 15.04
N ASN A 297 -20.47 -14.81 15.88
CA ASN A 297 -19.33 -13.94 15.64
C ASN A 297 -18.01 -14.71 15.56
N ILE A 298 -17.77 -15.70 16.44
CA ILE A 298 -16.58 -16.57 16.38
C ILE A 298 -16.55 -17.35 15.06
N LEU A 299 -17.66 -17.89 14.61
CA LEU A 299 -17.72 -18.62 13.34
C LEU A 299 -17.42 -17.71 12.13
N ASN A 300 -17.88 -16.46 12.18
CA ASN A 300 -17.64 -15.47 11.13
C ASN A 300 -16.18 -14.98 11.06
N ILE A 301 -15.40 -15.11 12.14
CA ILE A 301 -13.98 -14.76 12.16
C ILE A 301 -13.20 -15.51 11.08
N ASN A 302 -13.57 -16.77 10.80
CA ASN A 302 -12.88 -17.55 9.78
C ASN A 302 -12.93 -16.89 8.39
N ILE A 303 -14.06 -16.28 8.01
CA ILE A 303 -14.20 -15.56 6.73
C ILE A 303 -13.27 -14.34 6.70
N ARG A 304 -13.24 -13.58 7.79
CA ARG A 304 -12.40 -12.37 7.92
C ARG A 304 -10.92 -12.73 7.93
N LEU A 305 -10.54 -13.79 8.64
CA LEU A 305 -9.18 -14.32 8.65
C LEU A 305 -8.71 -14.69 7.25
N GLN A 306 -9.56 -15.39 6.47
CA GLN A 306 -9.21 -15.76 5.10
C GLN A 306 -9.03 -14.55 4.19
N THR A 307 -9.87 -13.52 4.33
CA THR A 307 -9.72 -12.27 3.55
C THR A 307 -8.40 -11.57 3.89
N MET A 308 -8.05 -11.50 5.18
CA MET A 308 -6.79 -10.92 5.64
C MET A 308 -5.59 -11.72 5.14
N LEU A 309 -5.61 -13.06 5.25
CA LEU A 309 -4.54 -13.94 4.77
C LEU A 309 -4.32 -13.80 3.26
N THR A 310 -5.39 -13.71 2.47
CA THR A 310 -5.30 -13.47 1.02
C THR A 310 -4.62 -12.12 0.71
N SER A 311 -4.92 -11.07 1.47
CA SER A 311 -4.24 -9.78 1.30
C SER A 311 -2.77 -9.84 1.72
N ILE A 312 -2.43 -10.53 2.81
CA ILE A 312 -1.03 -10.75 3.24
C ILE A 312 -0.25 -11.53 2.17
N GLU A 313 -0.84 -12.60 1.63
CA GLU A 313 -0.22 -13.42 0.58
C GLU A 313 0.05 -12.59 -0.69
N ARG A 314 -0.91 -11.78 -1.12
CA ARG A 314 -0.73 -10.86 -2.25
C ARG A 314 0.38 -9.86 -2.00
N MET A 315 0.43 -9.26 -0.80
CA MET A 315 1.50 -8.34 -0.40
C MET A 315 2.86 -9.06 -0.38
N HIS A 316 2.93 -10.28 0.16
CA HIS A 316 4.16 -11.06 0.23
C HIS A 316 4.66 -11.42 -1.17
N ASN A 317 3.80 -11.96 -2.04
CA ASN A 317 4.18 -12.36 -3.40
C ASN A 317 4.62 -11.16 -4.26
N SER A 318 4.07 -9.97 -4.02
CA SER A 318 4.48 -8.75 -4.73
C SER A 318 5.77 -8.14 -4.20
N PHE A 319 6.10 -8.37 -2.92
CA PHE A 319 7.20 -7.73 -2.22
C PHE A 319 8.09 -8.74 -1.50
N ASP A 320 8.35 -9.92 -2.12
CA ASP A 320 9.13 -11.00 -1.50
C ASP A 320 10.53 -10.52 -1.12
N ASP A 321 10.95 -10.86 0.11
CA ASP A 321 12.19 -10.39 0.73
C ASP A 321 13.47 -10.92 0.02
N ASN A 322 13.35 -11.90 -0.89
CA ASN A 322 14.49 -12.47 -1.59
C ASN A 322 15.15 -11.53 -2.62
N ASP A 323 14.47 -10.44 -3.03
CA ASP A 323 15.03 -9.44 -3.95
C ASP A 323 15.69 -8.25 -3.22
N TYR A 324 15.56 -8.16 -1.89
CA TYR A 324 16.48 -7.38 -1.09
C TYR A 324 17.81 -8.16 -1.00
N LEU A 325 18.59 -8.12 -2.05
CA LEU A 325 19.98 -8.51 -1.96
C LEU A 325 20.61 -7.58 -0.93
N PHE A 326 20.78 -8.09 0.29
CA PHE A 326 21.57 -7.45 1.32
C PHE A 326 23.04 -7.56 0.88
N ILE A 327 23.37 -6.80 -0.15
CA ILE A 327 24.74 -6.66 -0.61
C ILE A 327 25.34 -5.64 0.34
N PRO A 328 26.44 -5.99 1.06
CA PRO A 328 27.16 -5.01 1.84
C PRO A 328 27.55 -3.84 0.93
N ARG A 329 27.03 -2.66 1.21
CA ARG A 329 27.28 -1.48 0.39
C ARG A 329 28.29 -0.61 1.12
N ASN A 330 29.33 -0.19 0.41
CA ASN A 330 30.37 0.68 0.92
C ASN A 330 30.01 2.15 0.66
N ASP A 331 30.26 3.01 1.62
CA ASP A 331 30.25 4.44 1.39
C ASP A 331 31.58 4.85 0.74
N ILE A 332 31.47 5.61 -0.36
CA ILE A 332 32.60 6.27 -1.00
C ILE A 332 32.52 7.74 -0.60
N SER A 333 33.58 8.25 0.06
CA SER A 333 33.61 9.63 0.56
C SER A 333 33.97 10.65 -0.52
N ASP A 334 34.91 10.28 -1.39
CA ASP A 334 35.46 11.15 -2.41
C ASP A 334 35.22 10.56 -3.79
N ILE A 335 34.28 11.14 -4.54
CA ILE A 335 33.92 10.68 -5.88
C ILE A 335 34.63 11.59 -6.88
N GLU A 336 35.55 10.99 -7.67
CA GLU A 336 36.25 11.68 -8.76
C GLU A 336 35.40 11.76 -10.02
N GLY A 337 34.56 10.74 -10.26
CA GLY A 337 33.61 10.72 -11.38
C GLY A 337 34.08 9.90 -12.58
N THR A 338 34.93 8.88 -12.37
CA THR A 338 35.31 7.94 -13.43
C THR A 338 34.32 6.78 -13.52
N ILE A 339 33.70 6.55 -14.68
CA ILE A 339 32.87 5.37 -14.93
C ILE A 339 33.57 4.43 -15.90
N LYS A 340 33.59 3.11 -15.59
CA LYS A 340 34.14 2.08 -16.48
C LYS A 340 33.18 0.92 -16.64
N PHE A 341 32.98 0.49 -17.87
CA PHE A 341 32.32 -0.74 -18.24
C PHE A 341 33.38 -1.77 -18.65
N ASN A 342 33.37 -2.93 -18.02
CA ASN A 342 34.35 -3.98 -18.28
C ASN A 342 33.62 -5.27 -18.65
N ASN A 343 33.61 -5.64 -19.93
CA ASN A 343 32.99 -6.84 -20.52
C ASN A 343 31.54 -7.03 -20.06
N VAL A 344 30.74 -5.97 -20.13
CA VAL A 344 29.37 -5.97 -19.59
C VAL A 344 28.41 -6.59 -20.60
N ASN A 345 27.74 -7.69 -20.15
CA ASN A 345 26.56 -8.26 -20.79
C ASN A 345 25.35 -8.02 -19.89
N PHE A 346 24.21 -7.72 -20.51
CA PHE A 346 22.97 -7.48 -19.76
C PHE A 346 21.73 -7.79 -20.56
N SER A 347 20.75 -8.46 -19.90
CA SER A 347 19.38 -8.67 -20.38
C SER A 347 18.34 -8.37 -19.31
N TYR A 348 17.14 -7.85 -19.71
CA TYR A 348 16.03 -7.63 -18.74
C TYR A 348 15.31 -8.92 -18.34
N ASN A 349 15.35 -9.94 -19.19
CA ASN A 349 14.57 -11.18 -19.03
C ASN A 349 15.43 -12.45 -18.96
N GLY A 350 16.75 -12.33 -19.02
CA GLY A 350 17.67 -13.47 -19.03
C GLY A 350 17.66 -14.28 -20.36
N THR A 351 17.02 -13.79 -21.41
CA THR A 351 16.92 -14.50 -22.70
C THR A 351 17.58 -13.77 -23.85
N ASP A 352 17.40 -12.44 -23.94
CA ASP A 352 17.91 -11.66 -25.06
C ASP A 352 18.88 -10.59 -24.53
N ASP A 353 20.15 -10.71 -24.89
CA ASP A 353 21.17 -9.73 -24.52
C ASP A 353 20.92 -8.39 -25.20
N ILE A 354 20.64 -7.37 -24.40
CA ILE A 354 20.47 -5.98 -24.85
C ILE A 354 21.81 -5.27 -24.91
N LEU A 355 22.71 -5.59 -23.99
CA LEU A 355 24.09 -5.13 -24.02
C LEU A 355 25.02 -6.32 -24.19
N LYS A 356 25.97 -6.22 -25.11
CA LYS A 356 26.87 -7.31 -25.50
C LYS A 356 28.31 -6.85 -25.41
N ASN A 357 29.06 -7.41 -24.49
CA ASN A 357 30.49 -7.16 -24.31
C ASN A 357 30.87 -5.66 -24.32
N ILE A 358 30.10 -4.85 -23.61
CA ILE A 358 30.31 -3.40 -23.54
C ILE A 358 31.60 -3.10 -22.78
N ASN A 359 32.49 -2.36 -23.44
CA ASN A 359 33.78 -1.94 -22.90
C ASN A 359 34.03 -0.46 -23.25
N PHE A 360 34.09 0.40 -22.22
CA PHE A 360 34.52 1.80 -22.34
C PHE A 360 34.85 2.40 -20.98
N ALA A 361 35.49 3.57 -21.01
CA ALA A 361 35.74 4.36 -19.80
C ALA A 361 35.40 5.82 -20.07
N ILE A 362 34.75 6.48 -19.12
CA ILE A 362 34.47 7.90 -19.07
C ILE A 362 35.43 8.53 -18.05
N LYS A 363 36.17 9.54 -18.50
CA LYS A 363 37.12 10.27 -17.66
C LYS A 363 36.40 11.31 -16.80
N PRO A 364 36.92 11.65 -15.61
CA PRO A 364 36.37 12.72 -14.80
C PRO A 364 36.50 14.09 -15.52
N ASN A 365 35.55 14.98 -15.27
CA ASN A 365 35.51 16.34 -15.77
C ASN A 365 35.57 16.41 -17.32
N THR A 366 34.87 15.51 -17.99
CA THR A 366 34.72 15.48 -19.45
C THR A 366 33.25 15.42 -19.85
N ILE A 367 32.98 15.85 -21.08
CA ILE A 367 31.65 15.72 -21.72
C ILE A 367 31.69 14.50 -22.65
N THR A 368 30.94 13.45 -22.30
CA THR A 368 30.83 12.23 -23.10
C THR A 368 29.46 12.13 -23.75
N GLY A 369 29.42 12.04 -25.08
CA GLY A 369 28.20 11.75 -25.84
C GLY A 369 28.01 10.25 -26.06
N ILE A 370 26.82 9.71 -25.79
CA ILE A 370 26.41 8.36 -26.19
C ILE A 370 25.41 8.47 -27.32
N VAL A 371 25.81 8.06 -28.52
CA VAL A 371 25.06 8.25 -29.75
C VAL A 371 24.70 6.91 -30.39
N GLY A 372 23.50 6.79 -30.93
CA GLY A 372 23.05 5.56 -31.58
C GLY A 372 21.56 5.56 -31.88
N ARG A 373 21.10 4.58 -32.67
CA ARG A 373 19.69 4.45 -33.04
C ARG A 373 18.81 4.15 -31.84
N ASN A 374 17.49 4.39 -31.96
CA ASN A 374 16.55 4.00 -30.92
C ASN A 374 16.56 2.48 -30.75
N GLY A 375 16.56 2.03 -29.46
CA GLY A 375 16.61 0.60 -29.12
C GLY A 375 18.01 -0.03 -29.14
N CYS A 376 19.10 0.71 -29.42
CA CYS A 376 20.46 0.13 -29.43
C CYS A 376 21.06 -0.10 -28.02
N GLY A 377 20.37 0.27 -26.91
CA GLY A 377 20.83 0.02 -25.53
C GLY A 377 21.27 1.26 -24.74
N LYS A 378 21.15 2.49 -25.26
CA LYS A 378 21.57 3.74 -24.57
C LYS A 378 20.96 3.89 -23.17
N THR A 379 19.63 3.82 -23.09
CA THR A 379 18.91 3.94 -21.81
C THR A 379 19.28 2.79 -20.86
N THR A 380 19.52 1.59 -21.39
CA THR A 380 19.97 0.44 -20.59
C THR A 380 21.36 0.71 -20.00
N THR A 381 22.27 1.30 -20.75
CA THR A 381 23.60 1.71 -20.29
C THR A 381 23.49 2.72 -19.14
N ILE A 382 22.60 3.74 -19.25
CA ILE A 382 22.33 4.66 -18.14
C ILE A 382 21.78 3.92 -16.92
N ASN A 383 20.82 3.03 -17.10
CA ASN A 383 20.23 2.29 -16.00
C ASN A 383 21.25 1.47 -15.19
N LEU A 384 22.27 0.94 -15.86
CA LEU A 384 23.40 0.28 -15.21
C LEU A 384 24.32 1.28 -14.50
N MET A 385 24.59 2.45 -15.09
CA MET A 385 25.38 3.52 -14.44
C MET A 385 24.70 4.03 -13.16
N LEU A 386 23.39 4.09 -13.15
CA LEU A 386 22.60 4.52 -12.00
C LEU A 386 22.42 3.44 -10.91
N GLY A 387 22.90 2.20 -11.14
CA GLY A 387 22.70 1.09 -10.24
C GLY A 387 21.22 0.64 -10.12
N LEU A 388 20.36 1.03 -11.07
CA LEU A 388 18.96 0.59 -11.14
C LEU A 388 18.85 -0.87 -11.58
N TYR A 389 19.82 -1.34 -12.33
CA TYR A 389 20.06 -2.73 -12.73
C TYR A 389 21.55 -3.04 -12.58
N TYR A 390 21.88 -4.32 -12.51
CA TYR A 390 23.25 -4.80 -12.43
C TYR A 390 23.57 -5.69 -13.63
N ALA A 391 24.83 -5.68 -14.08
CA ALA A 391 25.28 -6.50 -15.18
C ALA A 391 25.10 -8.00 -14.88
N ASP A 392 24.70 -8.79 -15.89
CA ASP A 392 24.66 -10.25 -15.79
C ASP A 392 26.07 -10.84 -15.80
N GLU A 393 26.94 -10.27 -16.67
CA GLU A 393 28.37 -10.58 -16.74
C GLU A 393 29.19 -9.30 -16.83
N GLY A 394 30.42 -9.36 -16.37
CA GLY A 394 31.29 -8.19 -16.30
C GLY A 394 30.96 -7.31 -15.09
N LYS A 395 31.37 -6.04 -15.15
CA LYS A 395 31.10 -5.06 -14.05
C LYS A 395 31.08 -3.62 -14.56
N VAL A 396 30.25 -2.82 -13.91
CA VAL A 396 30.24 -1.35 -14.05
C VAL A 396 30.84 -0.78 -12.79
N THR A 397 31.83 0.08 -12.91
CA THR A 397 32.54 0.65 -11.76
C THR A 397 32.45 2.17 -11.76
N LEU A 398 32.29 2.75 -10.57
CA LEU A 398 32.47 4.18 -10.26
C LEU A 398 33.75 4.29 -9.43
N ASP A 399 34.74 5.02 -9.96
CA ASP A 399 36.07 5.20 -9.35
C ASP A 399 36.73 3.88 -8.93
N GLY A 400 36.56 2.84 -9.75
CA GLY A 400 37.13 1.51 -9.53
C GLY A 400 36.30 0.58 -8.62
N VAL A 401 35.29 1.09 -7.93
CA VAL A 401 34.37 0.30 -7.12
C VAL A 401 33.17 -0.13 -7.94
N ASP A 402 32.80 -1.41 -7.91
CA ASP A 402 31.61 -1.89 -8.60
C ASP A 402 30.34 -1.27 -8.02
N ILE A 403 29.51 -0.67 -8.90
CA ILE A 403 28.28 0.04 -8.55
C ILE A 403 27.35 -0.80 -7.66
N LYS A 404 27.38 -2.13 -7.84
CA LYS A 404 26.60 -3.06 -7.03
C LYS A 404 26.91 -2.98 -5.53
N TYR A 405 28.12 -2.56 -5.17
CA TYR A 405 28.59 -2.49 -3.78
C TYR A 405 28.64 -1.08 -3.23
N ILE A 406 28.15 -0.07 -3.95
CA ILE A 406 28.12 1.33 -3.53
C ILE A 406 26.77 1.61 -2.83
N SER A 407 26.80 2.38 -1.73
CA SER A 407 25.59 2.77 -1.01
C SER A 407 24.70 3.70 -1.86
N GLU A 408 23.38 3.67 -1.60
CA GLU A 408 22.44 4.57 -2.29
C GLU A 408 22.74 6.04 -2.01
N GLU A 409 23.22 6.36 -0.80
CA GLU A 409 23.60 7.73 -0.45
C GLU A 409 24.84 8.19 -1.21
N ALA A 410 25.83 7.33 -1.40
CA ALA A 410 27.00 7.64 -2.20
C ALA A 410 26.63 7.77 -3.69
N LEU A 411 25.81 6.88 -4.24
CA LEU A 411 25.32 6.99 -5.61
C LEU A 411 24.53 8.30 -5.83
N LYS A 412 23.66 8.68 -4.88
CA LYS A 412 22.88 9.93 -4.96
C LYS A 412 23.78 11.16 -4.97
N LYS A 413 24.87 11.17 -4.21
CA LYS A 413 25.85 12.26 -4.21
C LYS A 413 26.70 12.24 -5.48
N GLY A 414 27.01 11.04 -5.97
CA GLY A 414 27.89 10.84 -7.12
C GLY A 414 27.24 11.10 -8.46
N ILE A 415 26.03 10.65 -8.67
CA ILE A 415 25.39 10.63 -9.99
C ILE A 415 23.99 11.23 -9.92
N PHE A 416 23.72 12.22 -10.76
CA PHE A 416 22.38 12.79 -10.92
C PHE A 416 21.85 12.55 -12.35
N PRO A 417 20.70 11.86 -12.51
CA PRO A 417 20.07 11.63 -13.81
C PRO A 417 19.06 12.72 -14.15
N SER A 418 19.15 13.28 -15.34
CA SER A 418 18.10 14.05 -16.00
C SER A 418 17.54 13.21 -17.14
N ILE A 419 16.54 12.39 -16.85
CA ILE A 419 15.93 11.48 -17.83
C ILE A 419 14.94 12.20 -18.72
N GLN A 420 14.70 11.67 -19.94
CA GLN A 420 13.91 12.26 -21.03
C GLN A 420 12.54 12.82 -20.59
N ASN A 421 11.84 12.14 -19.71
CA ASN A 421 10.54 12.58 -19.15
C ASN A 421 10.66 12.76 -17.65
N SER A 422 11.56 13.63 -17.18
CA SER A 422 11.73 13.90 -15.75
C SER A 422 10.41 14.32 -15.12
N PHE A 423 9.99 13.58 -14.10
CA PHE A 423 8.73 13.83 -13.40
C PHE A 423 8.80 15.09 -12.54
N LEU A 424 7.80 15.96 -12.68
CA LEU A 424 7.60 17.12 -11.83
C LEU A 424 6.37 16.92 -10.95
N PHE A 425 6.55 17.08 -9.65
CA PHE A 425 5.45 16.93 -8.70
C PHE A 425 4.50 18.13 -8.77
N ASN A 426 3.22 17.87 -8.54
CA ASN A 426 2.21 18.92 -8.40
C ASN A 426 2.42 19.68 -7.06
N SER A 427 3.44 20.49 -7.04
CA SER A 427 3.85 21.33 -5.90
C SER A 427 4.49 22.60 -6.41
N SER A 428 4.98 23.45 -5.52
CA SER A 428 5.67 24.68 -5.94
C SER A 428 6.97 24.40 -6.71
N ILE A 429 7.44 25.37 -7.47
CA ILE A 429 8.75 25.32 -8.13
C ILE A 429 9.84 25.08 -7.08
N LYS A 430 9.78 25.79 -5.96
CA LYS A 430 10.71 25.67 -4.84
C LYS A 430 10.72 24.25 -4.27
N ASP A 431 9.54 23.68 -3.98
CA ASP A 431 9.45 22.30 -3.45
C ASP A 431 10.01 21.29 -4.42
N ASN A 432 9.75 21.46 -5.72
CA ASN A 432 10.30 20.61 -6.76
C ASN A 432 11.84 20.65 -6.83
N LEU A 433 12.47 21.77 -6.48
CA LEU A 433 13.92 21.91 -6.38
C LEU A 433 14.45 21.31 -5.07
N LEU A 434 13.78 21.55 -3.95
CA LEU A 434 14.16 21.02 -2.63
C LEU A 434 14.08 19.49 -2.53
N LEU A 435 13.33 18.80 -3.42
CA LEU A 435 13.35 17.32 -3.48
C LEU A 435 14.75 16.76 -3.75
N VAL A 436 15.57 17.49 -4.49
CA VAL A 436 16.92 17.05 -4.84
C VAL A 436 17.92 17.38 -3.72
N LYS A 437 17.83 18.57 -3.16
CA LYS A 437 18.69 19.07 -2.08
C LYS A 437 17.81 19.74 -1.01
N PRO A 438 17.31 18.97 0.00
CA PRO A 438 16.38 19.49 1.01
C PRO A 438 16.94 20.62 1.87
N ASP A 439 18.26 20.70 2.01
CA ASP A 439 19.03 21.68 2.78
C ASP A 439 19.52 22.87 1.94
N ALA A 440 19.09 22.97 0.67
CA ALA A 440 19.49 24.08 -0.18
C ALA A 440 18.95 25.42 0.32
N THR A 441 19.82 26.42 0.34
CA THR A 441 19.44 27.79 0.66
C THR A 441 18.67 28.43 -0.50
N ASN A 442 17.96 29.54 -0.24
CA ASN A 442 17.31 30.28 -1.32
C ASN A 442 18.35 30.79 -2.35
N ASP A 443 19.55 31.13 -1.93
CA ASP A 443 20.63 31.59 -2.81
C ASP A 443 21.11 30.46 -3.72
N ASP A 444 21.23 29.21 -3.21
CA ASP A 444 21.55 28.03 -4.03
C ASP A 444 20.49 27.80 -5.11
N ILE A 445 19.22 27.91 -4.74
CA ILE A 445 18.07 27.74 -5.65
C ILE A 445 18.10 28.81 -6.74
N ILE A 446 18.29 30.08 -6.35
CA ILE A 446 18.35 31.20 -7.29
C ILE A 446 19.56 31.04 -8.22
N TYR A 447 20.71 30.66 -7.70
CA TYR A 447 21.92 30.40 -8.49
C TYR A 447 21.67 29.32 -9.55
N ALA A 448 21.15 28.16 -9.15
CA ALA A 448 20.84 27.06 -10.07
C ALA A 448 19.85 27.47 -11.16
N CYS A 449 18.79 28.22 -10.79
CA CYS A 449 17.78 28.70 -11.73
C CYS A 449 18.31 29.79 -12.67
N ARG A 450 19.20 30.66 -12.21
CA ARG A 450 19.87 31.66 -13.04
C ARG A 450 20.77 30.96 -14.06
N LYS A 451 21.60 30.02 -13.63
CA LYS A 451 22.49 29.26 -14.48
C LYS A 451 21.74 28.46 -15.54
N ALA A 452 20.59 27.86 -15.17
CA ALA A 452 19.70 27.17 -16.11
C ALA A 452 18.86 28.11 -17.01
N GLY A 453 18.89 29.42 -16.78
CA GLY A 453 18.16 30.41 -17.56
C GLY A 453 16.65 30.41 -17.40
N ILE A 454 16.14 30.04 -16.19
CA ILE A 454 14.71 30.05 -15.88
C ILE A 454 14.33 31.07 -14.79
N HIS A 455 15.27 31.64 -14.08
CA HIS A 455 15.05 32.57 -12.97
C HIS A 455 14.14 33.75 -13.35
N GLU A 456 14.43 34.43 -14.46
CA GLU A 456 13.65 35.61 -14.93
C GLU A 456 12.19 35.25 -15.21
N TYR A 457 11.95 34.07 -15.76
CA TYR A 457 10.60 33.56 -15.92
C TYR A 457 9.91 33.33 -14.55
N ILE A 458 10.60 32.67 -13.60
CA ILE A 458 10.04 32.38 -12.29
C ILE A 458 9.65 33.66 -11.55
N ILE A 459 10.49 34.68 -11.52
CA ILE A 459 10.16 35.96 -10.85
C ILE A 459 9.08 36.76 -11.56
N SER A 460 8.81 36.50 -12.84
CA SER A 460 7.69 37.11 -13.56
C SER A 460 6.33 36.51 -13.19
N LEU A 461 6.31 35.34 -12.54
CA LEU A 461 5.10 34.69 -12.06
C LEU A 461 4.58 35.41 -10.80
N LYS A 462 3.25 35.41 -10.60
CA LYS A 462 2.59 36.10 -9.48
C LYS A 462 3.11 35.68 -8.11
N GLU A 463 3.41 34.39 -7.94
CA GLU A 463 3.87 33.78 -6.68
C GLU A 463 5.37 33.41 -6.73
N GLY A 464 6.05 33.74 -7.84
CA GLY A 464 7.48 33.47 -8.02
C GLY A 464 7.81 31.99 -7.81
N TYR A 465 8.77 31.69 -6.95
CA TYR A 465 9.18 30.33 -6.61
C TYR A 465 8.13 29.48 -5.90
N ASP A 466 7.11 30.08 -5.28
CA ASP A 466 6.02 29.41 -4.60
C ASP A 466 4.87 29.03 -5.58
N THR A 467 4.99 29.37 -6.86
CA THR A 467 4.04 29.00 -7.90
C THR A 467 3.93 27.49 -8.03
N VAL A 468 2.71 26.94 -7.92
CA VAL A 468 2.39 25.53 -8.15
C VAL A 468 2.31 25.26 -9.65
N ILE A 469 3.01 24.22 -10.13
CA ILE A 469 3.20 23.98 -11.58
C ILE A 469 2.26 22.92 -12.18
N GLY A 470 1.27 22.45 -11.41
CA GLY A 470 0.33 21.43 -11.86
C GLY A 470 0.94 20.03 -11.98
N GLU A 471 0.10 19.05 -12.35
CA GLU A 471 0.56 17.67 -12.54
C GLU A 471 1.58 17.57 -13.66
N ASN A 472 2.73 16.99 -13.34
CA ASN A 472 3.86 16.83 -14.26
C ASN A 472 4.29 18.15 -14.95
N GLY A 473 4.13 19.29 -14.28
CA GLY A 473 4.48 20.60 -14.81
C GLY A 473 3.59 21.05 -15.99
N ALA A 474 2.30 20.70 -15.96
CA ALA A 474 1.36 21.01 -17.05
C ALA A 474 1.25 22.52 -17.38
N GLU A 475 1.55 23.38 -16.41
CA GLU A 475 1.50 24.85 -16.58
C GLU A 475 2.79 25.42 -17.21
N LEU A 476 3.83 24.59 -17.38
CA LEU A 476 5.10 24.99 -17.98
C LEU A 476 5.15 24.60 -19.46
N SER A 477 5.76 25.47 -20.28
CA SER A 477 6.13 25.08 -21.66
C SER A 477 7.21 23.98 -21.64
N GLY A 478 7.39 23.26 -22.74
CA GLY A 478 8.42 22.21 -22.85
C GLY A 478 9.83 22.72 -22.51
N GLY A 479 10.21 23.90 -23.02
CA GLY A 479 11.51 24.51 -22.74
C GLY A 479 11.65 24.99 -21.27
N GLN A 480 10.58 25.50 -20.66
CA GLN A 480 10.59 25.87 -19.22
C GLN A 480 10.73 24.64 -18.34
N ARG A 481 10.05 23.55 -18.67
CA ARG A 481 10.18 22.26 -17.98
C ARG A 481 11.62 21.74 -18.03
N GLN A 482 12.24 21.75 -19.21
CA GLN A 482 13.63 21.31 -19.37
C GLN A 482 14.62 22.19 -18.59
N LYS A 483 14.43 23.52 -18.59
CA LYS A 483 15.25 24.43 -17.79
C LYS A 483 15.07 24.19 -16.28
N LEU A 484 13.86 23.86 -15.82
CA LEU A 484 13.63 23.50 -14.42
C LEU A 484 14.32 22.17 -14.05
N VAL A 485 14.28 21.19 -14.95
CA VAL A 485 15.01 19.93 -14.78
C VAL A 485 16.53 20.15 -14.78
N LEU A 486 17.04 21.02 -15.65
CA LEU A 486 18.45 21.43 -15.63
C LEU A 486 18.83 22.14 -14.31
N SER A 487 17.93 22.99 -13.77
CA SER A 487 18.14 23.61 -12.45
C SER A 487 18.26 22.56 -11.33
N ARG A 488 17.49 21.48 -11.39
CA ARG A 488 17.63 20.34 -10.45
C ARG A 488 19.02 19.70 -10.54
N SER A 489 19.50 19.48 -11.77
CA SER A 489 20.83 18.90 -12.00
C SER A 489 21.94 19.77 -11.43
N ILE A 490 21.89 21.08 -11.68
CA ILE A 490 22.86 22.05 -11.15
C ILE A 490 22.78 22.12 -9.61
N LEU A 491 21.57 22.15 -9.05
CA LEU A 491 21.35 22.23 -7.61
C LEU A 491 21.85 20.97 -6.87
N SER A 492 21.76 19.78 -7.53
CA SER A 492 22.25 18.53 -6.94
C SER A 492 23.73 18.57 -6.62
N ASN A 493 24.49 19.33 -7.42
CA ASN A 493 25.95 19.43 -7.35
C ASN A 493 26.65 18.05 -7.36
N SER A 494 26.04 17.06 -8.06
CA SER A 494 26.58 15.71 -8.17
C SER A 494 27.77 15.68 -9.11
N LYS A 495 28.77 14.85 -8.80
CA LYS A 495 30.01 14.79 -9.58
C LYS A 495 29.81 14.33 -11.02
N ILE A 496 28.82 13.48 -11.28
CA ILE A 496 28.42 13.01 -12.59
C ILE A 496 26.99 13.44 -12.86
N MET A 497 26.76 14.10 -13.98
CA MET A 497 25.44 14.50 -14.46
C MET A 497 25.13 13.79 -15.77
N ILE A 498 24.00 13.08 -15.80
CA ILE A 498 23.54 12.33 -16.98
C ILE A 498 22.32 13.02 -17.56
N PHE A 499 22.35 13.33 -18.85
CA PHE A 499 21.28 13.99 -19.57
C PHE A 499 20.78 13.12 -20.72
N ASP A 500 19.50 12.75 -20.70
CA ASP A 500 18.87 11.95 -21.74
C ASP A 500 17.94 12.83 -22.58
N GLU A 501 18.33 13.10 -23.84
CA GLU A 501 17.58 13.87 -24.83
C GLU A 501 17.15 15.28 -24.40
N ILE A 502 17.97 16.00 -23.63
CA ILE A 502 17.63 17.32 -23.09
C ILE A 502 17.37 18.39 -24.15
N THR A 503 17.83 18.20 -25.39
CA THR A 503 17.68 19.16 -26.50
C THR A 503 16.52 18.86 -27.43
N SER A 504 15.80 17.74 -27.26
CA SER A 504 14.82 17.23 -28.23
C SER A 504 13.58 18.12 -28.46
N SER A 505 13.34 19.11 -27.59
CA SER A 505 12.14 19.98 -27.66
C SER A 505 12.46 21.47 -27.50
N ILE A 506 13.70 21.88 -27.83
CA ILE A 506 14.20 23.24 -27.61
C ILE A 506 14.60 23.88 -28.91
N ASP A 507 14.48 25.21 -28.96
CA ASP A 507 14.94 26.05 -30.10
C ASP A 507 16.48 26.16 -30.14
N PHE A 508 16.99 26.53 -31.28
CA PHE A 508 18.43 26.64 -31.56
C PHE A 508 19.17 27.59 -30.59
N GLU A 509 18.57 28.75 -30.25
CA GLU A 509 19.21 29.70 -29.33
C GLU A 509 19.32 29.12 -27.89
N THR A 510 18.31 28.43 -27.44
CA THR A 510 18.31 27.74 -26.11
C THR A 510 19.31 26.59 -26.11
N THR A 511 19.42 25.82 -27.22
CA THR A 511 20.43 24.76 -27.38
C THR A 511 21.85 25.33 -27.27
N LYS A 512 22.12 26.49 -27.88
CA LYS A 512 23.43 27.14 -27.76
C LYS A 512 23.77 27.50 -26.30
N LYS A 513 22.83 28.08 -25.56
CA LYS A 513 23.03 28.41 -24.14
C LYS A 513 23.26 27.16 -23.29
N ILE A 514 22.56 26.07 -23.56
CA ILE A 514 22.77 24.79 -22.84
C ILE A 514 24.17 24.24 -23.11
N LYS A 515 24.68 24.33 -24.33
CA LYS A 515 26.07 23.95 -24.63
C LYS A 515 27.07 24.76 -23.82
N GLU A 516 26.90 26.08 -23.73
CA GLU A 516 27.76 26.97 -22.93
C GLU A 516 27.71 26.54 -21.45
N ILE A 517 26.53 26.22 -20.90
CA ILE A 517 26.35 25.72 -19.53
C ILE A 517 27.08 24.39 -19.31
N PHE A 518 26.95 23.44 -20.24
CA PHE A 518 27.64 22.15 -20.15
C PHE A 518 29.16 22.30 -20.21
N TYR A 519 29.66 23.19 -21.04
CA TYR A 519 31.06 23.46 -21.12
C TYR A 519 31.60 24.02 -19.80
N GLU A 520 30.93 25.02 -19.21
CA GLU A 520 31.29 25.54 -17.87
C GLU A 520 31.19 24.49 -16.76
N LEU A 521 30.16 23.63 -16.79
CA LEU A 521 29.98 22.58 -15.76
C LEU A 521 31.04 21.48 -15.89
N SER A 522 31.57 21.24 -17.09
CA SER A 522 32.57 20.18 -17.33
C SER A 522 33.93 20.43 -16.65
N ASP A 523 34.19 21.64 -16.17
CA ASP A 523 35.41 21.92 -15.42
C ASP A 523 35.43 21.24 -14.06
N GLU A 524 34.25 21.04 -13.44
CA GLU A 524 34.11 20.44 -12.10
C GLU A 524 33.33 19.12 -12.11
N HIS A 525 32.55 18.85 -13.15
CA HIS A 525 31.62 17.72 -13.26
C HIS A 525 31.88 16.88 -14.51
N THR A 526 31.66 15.59 -14.39
CA THR A 526 31.60 14.67 -15.54
C THR A 526 30.19 14.72 -16.13
N ILE A 527 30.07 15.01 -17.42
CA ILE A 527 28.79 15.17 -18.10
C ILE A 527 28.61 14.05 -19.11
N ILE A 528 27.50 13.36 -19.04
CA ILE A 528 27.12 12.28 -19.97
C ILE A 528 25.84 12.69 -20.67
N ILE A 529 25.86 12.77 -22.00
CA ILE A 529 24.72 13.21 -22.78
C ILE A 529 24.32 12.11 -23.76
N ILE A 530 23.07 11.67 -23.66
CA ILE A 530 22.44 10.88 -24.73
C ILE A 530 21.74 11.84 -25.66
N SER A 531 22.17 11.86 -26.92
CA SER A 531 21.51 12.63 -27.95
C SER A 531 21.71 11.96 -29.30
N HIS A 532 20.71 12.10 -30.15
CA HIS A 532 20.84 11.83 -31.59
C HIS A 532 21.02 13.12 -32.41
N ASP A 533 21.11 14.27 -31.73
CA ASP A 533 21.31 15.57 -32.33
C ASP A 533 22.79 15.82 -32.61
N GLU A 534 23.15 15.78 -33.88
CA GLU A 534 24.53 16.00 -34.32
C GLU A 534 25.04 17.41 -33.99
N SER A 535 24.12 18.36 -33.74
CA SER A 535 24.51 19.72 -33.35
C SER A 535 25.26 19.75 -32.02
N MET A 536 25.12 18.73 -31.16
CA MET A 536 25.82 18.64 -29.88
C MET A 536 27.25 18.06 -29.98
N PHE A 537 27.64 17.53 -31.13
CA PHE A 537 28.93 16.82 -31.27
C PHE A 537 30.16 17.72 -31.10
N ASP A 538 30.01 19.00 -31.27
CA ASP A 538 31.09 19.99 -31.12
C ASP A 538 31.57 20.17 -29.68
N ILE A 539 30.73 19.88 -28.69
CA ILE A 539 31.07 20.01 -27.26
C ILE A 539 31.57 18.71 -26.60
N TYR A 540 31.54 17.58 -27.32
CA TYR A 540 31.95 16.30 -26.73
C TYR A 540 33.46 16.09 -26.77
N ASP A 541 34.06 15.81 -25.62
CA ASP A 541 35.43 15.32 -25.48
C ASP A 541 35.55 13.86 -25.92
N GLN A 542 34.48 13.07 -25.71
CA GLN A 542 34.40 11.68 -26.12
C GLN A 542 33.03 11.38 -26.73
N ILE A 543 33.00 10.62 -27.82
CA ILE A 543 31.77 10.11 -28.43
C ILE A 543 31.80 8.58 -28.45
N LEU A 544 30.79 7.96 -27.87
CA LEU A 544 30.55 6.52 -27.89
C LEU A 544 29.44 6.22 -28.91
N PHE A 545 29.76 5.61 -30.03
CA PHE A 545 28.78 5.19 -31.02
C PHE A 545 28.29 3.78 -30.68
N MET A 546 26.98 3.67 -30.45
CA MET A 546 26.34 2.43 -30.00
C MET A 546 25.38 1.92 -31.08
N ASP A 547 25.49 0.63 -31.42
CA ASP A 547 24.56 -0.06 -32.32
C ASP A 547 24.36 -1.51 -31.86
N ALA A 548 23.12 -2.00 -31.97
CA ALA A 548 22.72 -3.38 -31.65
C ALA A 548 23.27 -3.95 -30.32
N GLY A 549 23.42 -3.09 -29.30
CA GLY A 549 23.91 -3.48 -27.97
C GLY A 549 25.43 -3.51 -27.82
N GLU A 550 26.18 -3.01 -28.78
CA GLU A 550 27.65 -2.93 -28.80
C GLU A 550 28.17 -1.52 -28.97
N ILE A 551 29.37 -1.22 -28.49
CA ILE A 551 30.10 0.01 -28.86
C ILE A 551 30.88 -0.26 -30.16
N ILE A 552 30.40 0.28 -31.27
CA ILE A 552 30.99 0.05 -32.58
C ILE A 552 32.19 0.98 -32.87
N ARG A 553 32.23 2.15 -32.21
CA ARG A 553 33.27 3.15 -32.40
C ARG A 553 33.35 4.09 -31.20
N THR A 554 34.56 4.46 -30.82
CA THR A 554 34.84 5.52 -29.84
C THR A 554 35.69 6.59 -30.47
N GLU A 555 35.24 7.83 -30.42
CA GLU A 555 36.04 9.01 -30.81
C GLU A 555 36.43 9.77 -29.56
N VAL A 556 37.68 10.07 -29.40
CA VAL A 556 38.21 10.95 -28.37
C VAL A 556 38.75 12.20 -29.04
N ARG A 557 38.35 13.36 -28.58
CA ARG A 557 38.82 14.66 -29.07
C ARG A 557 39.62 15.33 -27.96
N ASP A 558 40.71 15.94 -28.30
CA ASP A 558 41.39 16.82 -27.36
C ASP A 558 40.50 18.03 -27.10
N LYS A 559 40.34 18.45 -25.82
CA LYS A 559 39.61 19.68 -25.47
C LYS A 559 40.16 20.78 -26.38
N ALA A 560 39.33 21.38 -27.24
CA ALA A 560 39.68 22.57 -27.95
C ALA A 560 40.03 23.66 -26.92
N VAL A 561 41.31 24.05 -26.89
CA VAL A 561 41.87 25.08 -25.99
C VAL A 561 41.20 26.43 -26.29
#